data_2f91106f6331dbeede86d835004c021d
#
_entry.id   2f91106f6331dbeede86d835004c021d
#
_cell.length_a   1.000
_cell.length_b   1.000
_cell.length_c   1.000
_cell.angle_alpha   90.00
_cell.angle_beta   90.00
_cell.angle_gamma   90.00
#
_symmetry.space_group_name_H-M   'P 1'
#
loop_
_entity.id
_entity.type
_entity.pdbx_description
1 polymer ?
#
loop_
_entity_poly.entity_id
_entity_poly.type
_entity_poly.pdbx_seq_one_letter_code
_entity_poly.pdbx_strand_id
1 'polypeptide(L)' 'VHIEQLKDIQAYVQRTADDLERVSRNMSGHLAYLQNNSRSNEAQAVSEQIQGLKASVMDLRGVFS' A
#
# COMPACT_ATOMS: atom_id res chain seq x y z
N VAL A 1 -18.08 -23.48 2.53
CA VAL A 1 -17.84 -22.15 1.96
C VAL A 1 -18.29 -22.16 0.50
N HIS A 2 -19.15 -21.24 0.15
CA HIS A 2 -19.62 -21.13 -1.23
C HIS A 2 -18.56 -20.43 -2.09
N ILE A 3 -18.43 -20.90 -3.34
CA ILE A 3 -17.46 -20.35 -4.29
C ILE A 3 -17.71 -18.85 -4.51
N GLU A 4 -19.00 -18.45 -4.51
CA GLU A 4 -19.36 -17.05 -4.71
C GLU A 4 -18.79 -16.15 -3.59
N GLN A 5 -18.81 -16.64 -2.34
CA GLN A 5 -18.24 -15.90 -1.23
C GLN A 5 -16.73 -15.76 -1.36
N LEU A 6 -16.07 -16.81 -1.85
CA LEU A 6 -14.61 -16.74 -2.11
C LEU A 6 -14.29 -15.71 -3.16
N LYS A 7 -15.08 -15.63 -4.24
CA LYS A 7 -14.88 -14.63 -5.28
C LYS A 7 -15.07 -13.21 -4.74
N ASP A 8 -16.08 -13.01 -3.88
CA ASP A 8 -16.33 -11.70 -3.27
C ASP A 8 -15.19 -11.29 -2.37
N ILE A 9 -14.67 -12.21 -1.56
CA ILE A 9 -13.55 -11.97 -0.68
C ILE A 9 -12.30 -11.65 -1.51
N GLN A 10 -12.06 -12.40 -2.58
CA GLN A 10 -10.92 -12.18 -3.47
C GLN A 10 -10.99 -10.81 -4.12
N ALA A 11 -12.17 -10.41 -4.62
CA ALA A 11 -12.36 -9.10 -5.22
C ALA A 11 -12.13 -7.98 -4.21
N TYR A 12 -12.61 -8.17 -2.97
CA TYR A 12 -12.41 -7.20 -1.91
C TYR A 12 -10.92 -7.04 -1.58
N VAL A 13 -10.21 -8.15 -1.45
CA VAL A 13 -8.78 -8.12 -1.14
C VAL A 13 -8.00 -7.44 -2.26
N GLN A 14 -8.30 -7.75 -3.51
CA GLN A 14 -7.64 -7.14 -4.66
C GLN A 14 -7.89 -5.63 -4.70
N ARG A 15 -9.12 -5.21 -4.44
CA ARG A 15 -9.46 -3.79 -4.41
C ARG A 15 -8.73 -3.08 -3.28
N THR A 16 -8.67 -3.70 -2.11
CA THR A 16 -7.94 -3.14 -0.98
C THR A 16 -6.47 -3.00 -1.30
N ALA A 17 -5.87 -4.00 -1.95
CA ALA A 17 -4.47 -3.95 -2.35
C ALA A 17 -4.24 -2.82 -3.36
N ASP A 18 -5.14 -2.63 -4.32
CA ASP A 18 -5.04 -1.55 -5.31
C ASP A 18 -5.14 -0.18 -4.64
N ASP A 19 -6.05 -0.03 -3.67
CA ASP A 19 -6.20 1.22 -2.93
C ASP A 19 -4.96 1.53 -2.11
N LEU A 20 -4.39 0.55 -1.44
CA LEU A 20 -3.16 0.71 -0.68
C LEU A 20 -1.98 1.06 -1.59
N GLU A 21 -1.93 0.45 -2.76
CA GLU A 21 -0.89 0.76 -3.74
C GLU A 21 -0.99 2.20 -4.22
N ARG A 22 -2.20 2.69 -4.44
CA ARG A 22 -2.44 4.09 -4.82
C ARG A 22 -1.99 5.03 -3.72
N VAL A 23 -2.33 4.73 -2.47
CA VAL A 23 -1.90 5.53 -1.32
C VAL A 23 -0.37 5.54 -1.25
N SER A 24 0.26 4.39 -1.45
CA SER A 24 1.72 4.28 -1.44
C SER A 24 2.37 5.18 -2.50
N ARG A 25 1.78 5.24 -3.70
CA ARG A 25 2.29 6.13 -4.76
C ARG A 25 2.14 7.60 -4.39
N ASN A 26 0.99 7.97 -3.81
CA ASN A 26 0.77 9.33 -3.36
C ASN A 26 1.74 9.73 -2.28
N MET A 27 2.01 8.82 -1.33
CA MET A 27 2.98 9.07 -0.28
C MET A 27 4.40 9.18 -0.82
N SER A 28 4.72 8.46 -1.90
CA SER A 28 6.03 8.59 -2.55
C SER A 28 6.25 9.99 -3.11
N GLY A 29 5.20 10.59 -3.69
CA GLY A 29 5.26 11.98 -4.14
C GLY A 29 5.45 12.94 -2.98
N HIS A 30 4.75 12.72 -1.87
CA HIS A 30 4.89 13.52 -0.66
C HIS A 30 6.30 13.36 -0.07
N LEU A 31 6.85 12.15 -0.10
CA LEU A 31 8.20 11.89 0.36
C LEU A 31 9.23 12.71 -0.44
N ALA A 32 9.09 12.73 -1.77
CA ALA A 32 9.98 13.53 -2.61
C ALA A 32 9.91 15.00 -2.26
N TYR A 33 8.71 15.52 -1.99
CA TYR A 33 8.52 16.89 -1.56
C TYR A 33 9.23 17.17 -0.24
N LEU A 34 9.08 16.27 0.73
CA LEU A 34 9.72 16.43 2.05
C LEU A 34 11.25 16.42 1.92
N GLN A 35 11.79 15.54 1.08
CA GLN A 35 13.23 15.47 0.87
C GLN A 35 13.77 16.74 0.24
N ASN A 36 13.04 17.29 -0.73
CA ASN A 36 13.46 18.53 -1.40
C ASN A 36 13.41 19.75 -0.47
N ASN A 37 12.58 19.69 0.57
CA ASN A 37 12.44 20.78 1.53
C ASN A 37 13.24 20.55 2.81
N SER A 38 14.18 19.61 2.80
CA SER A 38 15.10 19.33 3.91
C SER A 38 14.41 18.90 5.21
N ARG A 39 13.23 18.28 5.11
CA ARG A 39 12.50 17.74 6.27
C ARG A 39 12.84 16.27 6.47
N SER A 40 14.09 15.99 6.79
CA SER A 40 14.62 14.62 6.80
C SER A 40 13.90 13.69 7.79
N ASN A 41 13.52 14.19 8.97
CA ASN A 41 12.85 13.37 9.97
C ASN A 41 11.47 12.93 9.49
N GLU A 42 10.71 13.86 8.92
CA GLU A 42 9.38 13.55 8.36
C GLU A 42 9.51 12.64 7.15
N ALA A 43 10.53 12.87 6.31
CA ALA A 43 10.77 12.05 5.13
C ALA A 43 11.07 10.61 5.52
N GLN A 44 11.85 10.39 6.58
CA GLN A 44 12.17 9.05 7.06
C GLN A 44 10.92 8.33 7.57
N ALA A 45 10.08 9.02 8.34
CA ALA A 45 8.84 8.44 8.85
C ALA A 45 7.90 8.05 7.71
N VAL A 46 7.77 8.91 6.70
CA VAL A 46 6.94 8.61 5.52
C VAL A 46 7.53 7.44 4.73
N SER A 47 8.86 7.39 4.58
CA SER A 47 9.52 6.29 3.88
C SER A 47 9.23 4.94 4.55
N GLU A 48 9.32 4.88 5.88
CA GLU A 48 9.01 3.66 6.62
C GLU A 48 7.55 3.26 6.45
N GLN A 49 6.65 4.24 6.44
CA GLN A 49 5.23 3.99 6.25
C GLN A 49 4.95 3.45 4.85
N ILE A 50 5.60 3.99 3.83
CA ILE A 50 5.48 3.51 2.45
C ILE A 50 5.94 2.06 2.35
N GLN A 51 7.08 1.73 2.98
CA GLN A 51 7.59 0.36 2.96
C GLN A 51 6.61 -0.60 3.61
N GLY A 52 6.00 -0.21 4.74
CA GLY A 52 4.99 -1.02 5.39
C GLY A 52 3.76 -1.24 4.51
N LEU A 53 3.30 -0.19 3.81
CA LEU A 53 2.18 -0.31 2.89
C LEU A 53 2.50 -1.24 1.73
N LYS A 54 3.69 -1.13 1.15
CA LYS A 54 4.10 -2.01 0.04
C LYS A 54 4.17 -3.46 0.48
N ALA A 55 4.69 -3.73 1.68
CA ALA A 55 4.72 -5.08 2.22
C ALA A 55 3.30 -5.62 2.41
N SER A 56 2.38 -4.79 2.92
CA SER A 56 0.99 -5.18 3.10
C SER A 56 0.32 -5.51 1.76
N VAL A 57 0.59 -4.71 0.72
CA VAL A 57 0.07 -4.96 -0.63
C VAL A 57 0.57 -6.31 -1.15
N MET A 58 1.86 -6.60 -0.99
CA MET A 58 2.43 -7.87 -1.43
C MET A 58 1.80 -9.05 -0.69
N ASP A 59 1.61 -8.92 0.63
CA ASP A 59 0.97 -9.96 1.43
C ASP A 59 -0.46 -10.21 0.97
N LEU A 60 -1.24 -9.15 0.74
CA LEU A 60 -2.62 -9.27 0.28
C LEU A 60 -2.71 -9.93 -1.08
N ARG A 61 -1.84 -9.56 -2.01
CA ARG A 61 -1.83 -10.16 -3.34
C ARG A 61 -1.39 -11.62 -3.29
N GLY A 62 -0.53 -11.98 -2.33
CA GLY A 62 -0.05 -13.34 -2.15
C GLY A 62 -1.10 -14.30 -1.62
N VAL A 63 -2.16 -13.81 -0.98
CA VAL A 63 -3.18 -14.66 -0.38
C VAL A 63 -3.90 -15.51 -1.42
N PHE A 64 -4.11 -14.98 -2.64
CA PHE A 64 -4.87 -15.64 -3.69
C PHE A 64 -4.03 -15.94 -4.94
N SER A 65 -2.73 -15.78 -4.89
CA SER A 65 -1.87 -16.05 -6.04
C SER A 65 -1.20 -17.42 -5.99
#